data_feaf0d746a1a23026a705582408b6ba3
#
_entry.id   feaf0d746a1a23026a705582408b6ba3
#
_cell.length_a   1.000
_cell.length_b   1.000
_cell.length_c   1.000
_cell.angle_alpha   90.00
_cell.angle_beta   90.00
_cell.angle_gamma   90.00
#
_symmetry.space_group_name_H-M   'P 1'
#
loop_
_entity.id
_entity.type
_entity.pdbx_description
1 polymer ?
#
loop_
_entity_poly.entity_id
_entity_poly.type
_entity_poly.pdbx_seq_one_letter_code
_entity_poly.pdbx_strand_id
1 'polypeptide(L)'
;MLACKESIKSLGQWLAESNQENTGVFTISPLGNLPVIKDLVVDMEKFFAGLDAVYPYLINKHQGEKGAEFSQSPEQRAALNDVSNCVLCGVCYSDCDAKKKNENFVGPHALAKANRLILDNRDMATKARLEALGKDKQGVWGCNNCRMCSDSCPTGVAPLSQIEALKIRLFDLMDPL
;
A
#
# COMPACT_ATOMS: atom_id res chain seq x y z
N MET A 1 -6.03 10.80 -8.88
CA MET A 1 -4.97 10.89 -9.93
C MET A 1 -3.73 11.53 -9.33
N LEU A 2 -2.53 11.04 -9.65
CA LEU A 2 -1.27 11.56 -9.13
C LEU A 2 -0.70 12.59 -10.10
N ALA A 3 -0.73 13.88 -9.74
CA ALA A 3 -0.37 14.99 -10.63
C ALA A 3 1.02 14.88 -11.25
N CYS A 4 2.02 14.36 -10.53
CA CYS A 4 3.39 14.23 -11.05
C CYS A 4 3.55 13.13 -12.14
N LYS A 5 2.55 12.26 -12.32
CA LYS A 5 2.54 11.22 -13.36
C LYS A 5 1.77 11.63 -14.62
N GLU A 6 0.85 12.58 -14.49
CA GLU A 6 -0.06 12.95 -15.57
C GLU A 6 0.55 13.97 -16.53
N SER A 7 0.32 13.77 -17.83
CA SER A 7 0.64 14.77 -18.84
C SER A 7 -0.48 15.80 -18.97
N ILE A 8 -0.17 17.02 -19.41
CA ILE A 8 -1.19 18.02 -19.71
C ILE A 8 -2.20 17.51 -20.74
N LYS A 9 -1.77 16.65 -21.66
CA LYS A 9 -2.63 16.04 -22.68
C LYS A 9 -3.62 15.06 -22.06
N SER A 10 -3.18 14.18 -21.15
CA SER A 10 -4.04 13.23 -20.44
C SER A 10 -5.03 13.94 -19.52
N LEU A 11 -4.63 15.01 -18.86
CA LEU A 11 -5.53 15.87 -18.09
C LEU A 11 -6.60 16.53 -18.96
N GLY A 12 -6.25 17.01 -20.14
CA GLY A 12 -7.20 17.58 -21.10
C GLY A 12 -8.23 16.57 -21.60
N GLN A 13 -7.80 15.34 -21.88
CA GLN A 13 -8.70 14.25 -22.26
C GLN A 13 -9.65 13.87 -21.12
N TRP A 14 -9.14 13.73 -19.90
CA TRP A 14 -9.95 13.42 -18.72
C TRP A 14 -11.01 14.50 -18.44
N LEU A 15 -10.69 15.79 -18.59
CA LEU A 15 -11.66 16.89 -18.45
C LEU A 15 -12.76 16.82 -19.52
N ALA A 16 -12.39 16.49 -20.75
CA ALA A 16 -13.37 16.36 -21.84
C ALA A 16 -14.35 15.20 -21.60
N GLU A 17 -13.86 14.09 -21.03
CA GLU A 17 -14.66 12.90 -20.70
C GLU A 17 -15.53 13.08 -19.45
N SER A 18 -15.08 13.90 -18.48
CA SER A 18 -15.78 14.10 -17.20
C SER A 18 -16.95 15.07 -17.26
N ASN A 19 -17.29 15.63 -18.44
CA ASN A 19 -18.35 16.64 -18.61
C ASN A 19 -18.24 17.86 -17.66
N GLN A 20 -17.07 18.10 -17.07
CA GLN A 20 -16.81 19.32 -16.33
C GLN A 20 -16.63 20.47 -17.31
N GLU A 21 -17.26 21.61 -17.04
CA GLU A 21 -17.08 22.80 -17.86
C GLU A 21 -15.59 23.07 -18.03
N ASN A 22 -15.13 23.05 -19.28
CA ASN A 22 -13.72 23.24 -19.61
C ASN A 22 -13.34 24.71 -19.38
N THR A 23 -13.09 25.06 -18.12
CA THR A 23 -12.66 26.41 -17.73
C THR A 23 -11.19 26.66 -18.03
N GLY A 24 -10.45 25.67 -18.51
CA GLY A 24 -8.99 25.74 -18.68
C GLY A 24 -8.20 25.83 -17.37
N VAL A 25 -8.86 25.67 -16.21
CA VAL A 25 -8.24 25.74 -14.89
C VAL A 25 -8.13 24.35 -14.30
N PHE A 26 -6.91 23.97 -13.90
CA PHE A 26 -6.63 22.74 -13.16
C PHE A 26 -6.40 23.05 -11.68
N THR A 27 -7.14 22.40 -10.80
CA THR A 27 -6.91 22.52 -9.37
C THR A 27 -6.07 21.32 -8.89
N ILE A 28 -4.93 21.62 -8.28
CA ILE A 28 -4.06 20.63 -7.62
C ILE A 28 -4.23 20.83 -6.12
N SER A 29 -4.54 19.72 -5.42
CA SER A 29 -4.75 19.72 -3.97
C SER A 29 -3.66 18.89 -3.29
N PRO A 30 -3.35 19.18 -2.01
CA PRO A 30 -2.45 18.33 -1.22
C PRO A 30 -3.03 16.94 -1.04
N LEU A 31 -2.18 15.97 -0.65
CA LEU A 31 -2.62 14.61 -0.32
C LEU A 31 -3.64 14.66 0.84
N GLY A 32 -4.77 13.97 0.67
CA GLY A 32 -5.80 13.81 1.69
C GLY A 32 -5.36 12.91 2.85
N ASN A 33 -6.17 12.87 3.92
CA ASN A 33 -5.89 12.08 5.14
C ASN A 33 -4.57 12.42 5.86
N LEU A 34 -3.91 13.51 5.45
CA LEU A 34 -2.66 14.01 6.04
C LEU A 34 -2.81 15.50 6.39
N PRO A 35 -2.26 15.97 7.51
CA PRO A 35 -2.29 17.39 7.87
C PRO A 35 -1.50 18.23 6.85
N VAL A 36 -2.09 19.33 6.41
CA VAL A 36 -1.41 20.28 5.51
C VAL A 36 -0.51 21.19 6.34
N ILE A 37 0.77 21.26 5.97
CA ILE A 37 1.73 22.18 6.57
C ILE A 37 1.65 23.53 5.84
N LYS A 38 1.79 23.50 4.52
CA LYS A 38 1.72 24.68 3.66
C LYS A 38 1.53 24.27 2.20
N ASP A 39 0.62 24.92 1.49
CA ASP A 39 0.34 24.70 0.06
C ASP A 39 0.08 23.21 -0.25
N LEU A 40 0.96 22.55 -0.99
CA LEU A 40 0.88 21.12 -1.32
C LEU A 40 1.70 20.23 -0.36
N VAL A 41 2.40 20.84 0.60
CA VAL A 41 3.24 20.13 1.56
C VAL A 41 2.37 19.61 2.72
N VAL A 42 2.45 18.34 2.99
CA VAL A 42 1.72 17.64 4.06
C VAL A 42 2.67 17.00 5.06
N ASP A 43 2.20 16.81 6.29
CA ASP A 43 2.90 16.04 7.31
C ASP A 43 2.74 14.55 7.03
N MET A 44 3.85 13.86 6.78
CA MET A 44 3.90 12.44 6.45
C MET A 44 4.17 11.54 7.68
N GLU A 45 4.21 12.09 8.89
CA GLU A 45 4.57 11.32 10.09
C GLU A 45 3.64 10.11 10.28
N LYS A 46 2.33 10.31 10.24
CA LYS A 46 1.34 9.21 10.38
C LYS A 46 1.42 8.18 9.25
N PHE A 47 1.81 8.60 8.05
CA PHE A 47 2.02 7.69 6.92
C PHE A 47 3.21 6.76 7.17
N PHE A 48 4.34 7.30 7.58
CA PHE A 48 5.54 6.50 7.89
C PHE A 48 5.38 5.68 9.17
N ALA A 49 4.72 6.20 10.20
CA ALA A 49 4.39 5.41 11.39
C ALA A 49 3.56 4.17 11.07
N GLY A 50 2.57 4.28 10.16
CA GLY A 50 1.83 3.12 9.67
C GLY A 50 2.70 2.11 8.91
N LEU A 51 3.70 2.59 8.18
CA LEU A 51 4.67 1.73 7.50
C LEU A 51 5.59 1.03 8.50
N ASP A 52 6.11 1.74 9.49
CA ASP A 52 7.00 1.20 10.52
C ASP A 52 6.31 0.13 11.37
N ALA A 53 5.00 0.29 11.62
CA ALA A 53 4.19 -0.67 12.38
C ALA A 53 4.15 -2.08 11.74
N VAL A 54 4.43 -2.20 10.44
CA VAL A 54 4.46 -3.49 9.72
C VAL A 54 5.88 -4.05 9.55
N TYR A 55 6.90 -3.44 10.17
CA TYR A 55 8.30 -3.84 10.04
C TYR A 55 8.71 -4.00 8.57
N PRO A 56 8.89 -2.90 7.80
CA PRO A 56 8.98 -2.91 6.34
C PRO A 56 10.34 -3.39 5.81
N TYR A 57 10.97 -4.33 6.46
CA TYR A 57 12.26 -4.94 6.12
C TYR A 57 12.23 -6.45 6.28
N LEU A 58 13.12 -7.14 5.57
CA LEU A 58 13.27 -8.59 5.63
C LEU A 58 13.77 -9.02 7.01
N ILE A 59 13.09 -9.97 7.63
CA ILE A 59 13.52 -10.58 8.88
C ILE A 59 13.99 -11.99 8.59
N ASN A 60 15.32 -12.20 8.65
CA ASN A 60 15.94 -13.50 8.49
C ASN A 60 17.00 -13.70 9.59
N LYS A 61 16.83 -14.79 10.38
CA LYS A 61 17.74 -15.13 11.49
C LYS A 61 18.89 -16.04 11.06
N HIS A 62 18.82 -16.62 9.88
CA HIS A 62 19.93 -17.40 9.34
C HIS A 62 21.02 -16.40 8.87
N GLN A 63 22.04 -16.26 9.69
CA GLN A 63 23.33 -15.77 9.18
C GLN A 63 23.89 -16.92 8.32
N GLY A 64 23.64 -16.85 6.99
CA GLY A 64 24.32 -17.75 6.07
C GLY A 64 25.83 -17.71 6.30
N GLU A 65 26.55 -18.71 5.86
CA GLU A 65 28.01 -18.66 5.80
C GLU A 65 28.43 -17.30 5.21
N LYS A 66 29.47 -16.66 5.76
CA LYS A 66 29.93 -15.34 5.31
C LYS A 66 30.07 -15.34 3.80
N GLY A 67 29.25 -14.54 3.11
CA GLY A 67 29.25 -14.41 1.66
C GLY A 67 28.20 -15.25 0.92
N ALA A 68 27.38 -16.06 1.60
CA ALA A 68 26.27 -16.75 0.97
C ALA A 68 25.08 -15.81 0.73
N GLU A 69 24.53 -15.82 -0.48
CA GLU A 69 23.33 -15.09 -0.85
C GLU A 69 22.06 -15.90 -0.55
N PHE A 70 21.00 -15.20 -0.14
CA PHE A 70 19.67 -15.82 -0.01
C PHE A 70 19.06 -15.96 -1.40
N SER A 71 19.11 -17.17 -1.96
CA SER A 71 18.59 -17.46 -3.29
C SER A 71 17.07 -17.31 -3.38
N GLN A 72 16.61 -16.84 -4.52
CA GLN A 72 15.21 -16.75 -4.88
C GLN A 72 15.03 -17.23 -6.32
N SER A 73 14.10 -18.17 -6.55
CA SER A 73 13.83 -18.63 -7.92
C SER A 73 13.10 -17.56 -8.75
N PRO A 74 13.12 -17.65 -10.09
CA PRO A 74 12.34 -16.75 -10.94
C PRO A 74 10.85 -16.74 -10.61
N GLU A 75 10.26 -17.88 -10.28
CA GLU A 75 8.84 -18.02 -9.92
C GLU A 75 8.54 -17.34 -8.59
N GLN A 76 9.40 -17.53 -7.57
CA GLN A 76 9.30 -16.85 -6.30
C GLN A 76 9.43 -15.33 -6.45
N ARG A 77 10.32 -14.90 -7.35
CA ARG A 77 10.47 -13.47 -7.68
C ARG A 77 9.27 -12.93 -8.42
N ALA A 78 8.68 -13.68 -9.34
CA ALA A 78 7.50 -13.28 -10.10
C ALA A 78 6.31 -12.93 -9.18
N ALA A 79 6.12 -13.67 -8.09
CA ALA A 79 5.09 -13.41 -7.08
C ALA A 79 5.23 -12.03 -6.39
N LEU A 80 6.42 -11.44 -6.43
CA LEU A 80 6.71 -10.14 -5.81
C LEU A 80 6.63 -8.97 -6.80
N ASN A 81 6.52 -9.21 -8.11
CA ASN A 81 6.71 -8.17 -9.12
C ASN A 81 5.76 -6.98 -8.90
N ASP A 82 4.46 -7.22 -8.87
CA ASP A 82 3.47 -6.13 -8.78
C ASP A 82 3.58 -5.38 -7.46
N VAL A 83 3.67 -6.10 -6.34
CA VAL A 83 3.73 -5.47 -5.02
C VAL A 83 5.05 -4.74 -4.75
N SER A 84 6.14 -5.11 -5.46
CA SER A 84 7.43 -4.44 -5.38
C SER A 84 7.46 -3.08 -6.08
N ASN A 85 6.51 -2.78 -6.97
CA ASN A 85 6.43 -1.52 -7.70
C ASN A 85 5.98 -0.33 -6.82
N CYS A 86 5.72 -0.55 -5.54
CA CYS A 86 5.31 0.52 -4.64
C CYS A 86 6.44 1.52 -4.40
N VAL A 87 6.22 2.77 -4.83
CA VAL A 87 7.14 3.91 -4.66
C VAL A 87 6.78 4.81 -3.48
N LEU A 88 5.86 4.38 -2.61
CA LEU A 88 5.42 5.12 -1.41
C LEU A 88 4.91 6.54 -1.73
N CYS A 89 4.23 6.73 -2.84
CA CYS A 89 3.73 8.05 -3.29
C CYS A 89 2.60 8.64 -2.43
N GLY A 90 2.00 7.88 -1.53
CA GLY A 90 0.94 8.33 -0.62
C GLY A 90 -0.48 8.40 -1.20
N VAL A 91 -0.69 8.26 -2.52
CA VAL A 91 -2.01 8.40 -3.14
C VAL A 91 -3.05 7.42 -2.58
N CYS A 92 -2.68 6.15 -2.41
CA CYS A 92 -3.57 5.14 -1.83
C CYS A 92 -3.97 5.45 -0.37
N TYR A 93 -3.12 6.14 0.38
CA TYR A 93 -3.42 6.62 1.73
C TYR A 93 -4.33 7.85 1.68
N SER A 94 -4.04 8.79 0.80
CA SER A 94 -4.82 9.99 0.53
C SER A 94 -6.29 9.68 0.22
N ASP A 95 -6.52 8.70 -0.67
CA ASP A 95 -7.85 8.37 -1.17
C ASP A 95 -8.57 7.30 -0.30
N CYS A 96 -7.95 6.87 0.80
CA CYS A 96 -8.49 5.79 1.62
C CYS A 96 -9.68 6.24 2.49
N ASP A 97 -10.89 5.78 2.17
CA ASP A 97 -12.09 6.04 2.97
C ASP A 97 -12.03 5.38 4.37
N ALA A 98 -11.43 4.20 4.47
CA ALA A 98 -11.22 3.53 5.75
C ALA A 98 -10.30 4.34 6.68
N LYS A 99 -9.23 4.93 6.14
CA LYS A 99 -8.32 5.80 6.89
C LYS A 99 -9.01 7.08 7.36
N LYS A 100 -9.86 7.67 6.53
CA LYS A 100 -10.66 8.84 6.87
C LYS A 100 -11.59 8.59 8.06
N LYS A 101 -12.13 7.36 8.18
CA LYS A 101 -13.05 6.95 9.25
C LYS A 101 -12.33 6.42 10.50
N ASN A 102 -11.14 5.87 10.35
CA ASN A 102 -10.35 5.27 11.43
C ASN A 102 -8.90 5.72 11.32
N GLU A 103 -8.54 6.73 12.10
CA GLU A 103 -7.18 7.29 12.11
C GLU A 103 -6.10 6.28 12.54
N ASN A 104 -6.47 5.22 13.27
CA ASN A 104 -5.54 4.19 13.73
C ASN A 104 -5.31 3.08 12.68
N PHE A 105 -6.08 3.06 11.59
CA PHE A 105 -5.84 2.12 10.51
C PHE A 105 -4.47 2.37 9.88
N VAL A 106 -3.61 1.35 9.79
CA VAL A 106 -2.23 1.49 9.28
C VAL A 106 -2.16 1.99 7.83
N GLY A 107 -3.21 1.75 7.05
CA GLY A 107 -3.31 2.22 5.69
C GLY A 107 -2.95 1.17 4.62
N PRO A 108 -3.44 1.36 3.39
CA PRO A 108 -3.28 0.38 2.31
C PRO A 108 -1.82 0.20 1.86
N HIS A 109 -1.00 1.25 1.92
CA HIS A 109 0.44 1.19 1.60
C HIS A 109 1.19 0.25 2.55
N ALA A 110 0.91 0.35 3.85
CA ALA A 110 1.54 -0.47 4.88
C ALA A 110 1.15 -1.95 4.71
N LEU A 111 -0.13 -2.23 4.48
CA LEU A 111 -0.62 -3.59 4.26
C LEU A 111 -0.06 -4.20 2.97
N ALA A 112 0.02 -3.44 1.87
CA ALA A 112 0.67 -3.90 0.65
C ALA A 112 2.16 -4.21 0.88
N LYS A 113 2.87 -3.36 1.63
CA LYS A 113 4.28 -3.61 1.99
C LYS A 113 4.43 -4.85 2.89
N ALA A 114 3.52 -5.07 3.84
CA ALA A 114 3.51 -6.27 4.66
C ALA A 114 3.29 -7.54 3.81
N ASN A 115 2.33 -7.51 2.87
CA ASN A 115 2.09 -8.64 1.99
C ASN A 115 3.30 -8.96 1.11
N ARG A 116 4.01 -7.94 0.63
CA ARG A 116 5.26 -8.13 -0.12
C ARG A 116 6.29 -8.96 0.69
N LEU A 117 6.41 -8.70 1.98
CA LEU A 117 7.33 -9.44 2.86
C LEU A 117 6.81 -10.84 3.19
N ILE A 118 5.51 -10.99 3.39
CA ILE A 118 4.85 -12.29 3.61
C ILE A 118 4.98 -13.22 2.40
N LEU A 119 4.99 -12.65 1.19
CA LEU A 119 5.22 -13.39 -0.05
C LEU A 119 6.70 -13.74 -0.29
N ASP A 120 7.62 -13.06 0.38
CA ASP A 120 9.05 -13.26 0.19
C ASP A 120 9.51 -14.54 0.92
N ASN A 121 9.92 -15.56 0.18
CA ASN A 121 10.37 -16.84 0.74
C ASN A 121 11.60 -16.72 1.65
N ARG A 122 12.26 -15.58 1.65
CA ARG A 122 13.43 -15.29 2.50
C ARG A 122 13.04 -14.65 3.84
N ASP A 123 11.78 -14.21 4.00
CA ASP A 123 11.29 -13.66 5.28
C ASP A 123 10.83 -14.78 6.21
N MET A 124 11.31 -14.75 7.45
CA MET A 124 10.98 -15.75 8.49
C MET A 124 9.91 -15.28 9.47
N ALA A 125 9.39 -14.06 9.30
CA ALA A 125 8.42 -13.46 10.22
C ALA A 125 6.97 -13.53 9.73
N THR A 126 6.68 -14.31 8.69
CA THR A 126 5.34 -14.40 8.06
C THR A 126 4.22 -14.60 9.07
N LYS A 127 4.33 -15.59 9.97
CA LYS A 127 3.31 -15.88 11.00
C LYS A 127 3.13 -14.70 11.96
N ALA A 128 4.22 -14.17 12.50
CA ALA A 128 4.16 -13.03 13.43
C ALA A 128 3.57 -11.78 12.79
N ARG A 129 3.87 -11.53 11.49
CA ARG A 129 3.26 -10.42 10.73
C ARG A 129 1.76 -10.62 10.57
N LEU A 130 1.32 -11.82 10.16
CA LEU A 130 -0.10 -12.12 10.00
C LEU A 130 -0.86 -11.97 11.32
N GLU A 131 -0.35 -12.53 12.43
CA GLU A 131 -0.96 -12.40 13.75
C GLU A 131 -1.07 -10.92 14.19
N ALA A 132 -0.03 -10.11 13.98
CA ALA A 132 -0.07 -8.69 14.32
C ALA A 132 -1.10 -7.92 13.47
N LEU A 133 -1.16 -8.20 12.16
CA LEU A 133 -2.08 -7.52 11.24
C LEU A 133 -3.53 -8.00 11.37
N GLY A 134 -3.76 -9.21 11.84
CA GLY A 134 -5.08 -9.80 12.05
C GLY A 134 -5.73 -9.48 13.39
N LYS A 135 -5.01 -8.84 14.32
CA LYS A 135 -5.44 -8.67 15.70
C LYS A 135 -6.68 -7.78 15.86
N ASP A 136 -6.75 -6.68 15.13
CA ASP A 136 -7.80 -5.68 15.29
C ASP A 136 -8.09 -4.86 14.01
N LYS A 137 -8.94 -3.84 14.16
CA LYS A 137 -9.31 -2.92 13.07
C LYS A 137 -8.22 -1.90 12.71
N GLN A 138 -7.05 -1.92 13.34
CA GLN A 138 -5.90 -1.14 12.90
C GLN A 138 -5.16 -1.82 11.75
N GLY A 139 -5.21 -3.16 11.71
CA GLY A 139 -4.66 -4.00 10.65
C GLY A 139 -5.64 -4.24 9.49
N VAL A 140 -5.65 -5.45 8.95
CA VAL A 140 -6.39 -5.80 7.71
C VAL A 140 -7.90 -5.63 7.83
N TRP A 141 -8.45 -5.80 9.04
CA TRP A 141 -9.90 -5.67 9.30
C TRP A 141 -10.38 -4.22 9.33
N GLY A 142 -9.48 -3.25 9.33
CA GLY A 142 -9.81 -1.84 9.14
C GLY A 142 -10.21 -1.48 7.71
N CYS A 143 -9.83 -2.31 6.72
CA CYS A 143 -10.16 -2.08 5.32
C CYS A 143 -11.63 -2.41 5.01
N ASN A 144 -12.38 -1.43 4.48
CA ASN A 144 -13.78 -1.55 4.06
C ASN A 144 -13.98 -1.98 2.59
N ASN A 145 -12.91 -2.39 1.90
CA ASN A 145 -12.91 -2.89 0.52
C ASN A 145 -13.46 -1.90 -0.53
N CYS A 146 -13.34 -0.59 -0.31
CA CYS A 146 -13.87 0.45 -1.22
C CYS A 146 -13.13 0.55 -2.56
N ARG A 147 -12.00 -0.13 -2.76
CA ARG A 147 -11.18 -0.20 -3.97
C ARG A 147 -10.43 1.09 -4.36
N MET A 148 -10.75 2.24 -3.81
CA MET A 148 -10.16 3.54 -4.19
C MET A 148 -8.62 3.53 -4.24
N CYS A 149 -7.97 2.81 -3.31
CA CYS A 149 -6.51 2.68 -3.26
C CYS A 149 -5.91 1.92 -4.47
N SER A 150 -6.66 0.98 -5.06
CA SER A 150 -6.21 0.25 -6.26
C SER A 150 -6.46 1.07 -7.53
N ASP A 151 -7.59 1.75 -7.60
CA ASP A 151 -7.97 2.55 -8.78
C ASP A 151 -7.06 3.78 -8.94
N SER A 152 -6.59 4.38 -7.83
CA SER A 152 -5.67 5.51 -7.86
C SER A 152 -4.17 5.13 -7.90
N CYS A 153 -3.82 3.84 -7.82
CA CYS A 153 -2.43 3.41 -7.77
C CYS A 153 -1.70 3.64 -9.11
N PRO A 154 -0.69 4.54 -9.18
CA PRO A 154 -0.03 4.86 -10.44
C PRO A 154 0.93 3.80 -10.95
N THR A 155 1.31 2.83 -10.11
CA THR A 155 2.32 1.81 -10.41
C THR A 155 1.77 0.39 -10.47
N GLY A 156 0.44 0.22 -10.40
CA GLY A 156 -0.21 -1.07 -10.58
C GLY A 156 -0.06 -2.06 -9.40
N VAL A 157 0.29 -1.58 -8.21
CA VAL A 157 0.42 -2.44 -7.00
C VAL A 157 -0.91 -3.10 -6.62
N ALA A 158 -2.05 -2.47 -6.98
CA ALA A 158 -3.39 -2.91 -6.61
C ALA A 158 -3.51 -3.18 -5.09
N PRO A 159 -3.38 -2.17 -4.20
CA PRO A 159 -3.31 -2.41 -2.76
C PRO A 159 -4.49 -3.19 -2.18
N LEU A 160 -5.70 -3.06 -2.73
CA LEU A 160 -6.85 -3.86 -2.26
C LEU A 160 -6.60 -5.36 -2.46
N SER A 161 -6.12 -5.77 -3.63
CA SER A 161 -5.83 -7.19 -3.90
C SER A 161 -4.77 -7.75 -2.93
N GLN A 162 -3.79 -6.91 -2.53
CA GLN A 162 -2.80 -7.29 -1.52
C GLN A 162 -3.44 -7.47 -0.14
N ILE A 163 -4.41 -6.61 0.23
CA ILE A 163 -5.15 -6.71 1.50
C ILE A 163 -6.07 -7.94 1.51
N GLU A 164 -6.74 -8.23 0.40
CA GLU A 164 -7.58 -9.42 0.27
C GLU A 164 -6.76 -10.71 0.40
N ALA A 165 -5.58 -10.76 -0.21
CA ALA A 165 -4.64 -11.87 -0.04
C ALA A 165 -4.22 -12.06 1.43
N LEU A 166 -4.00 -10.96 2.17
CA LEU A 166 -3.72 -11.03 3.61
C LEU A 166 -4.91 -11.58 4.40
N LYS A 167 -6.13 -11.15 4.09
CA LYS A 167 -7.35 -11.66 4.75
C LYS A 167 -7.53 -13.15 4.54
N ILE A 168 -7.33 -13.65 3.31
CA ILE A 168 -7.39 -15.09 2.99
C ILE A 168 -6.37 -15.86 3.85
N ARG A 169 -5.11 -15.44 3.86
CA ARG A 169 -4.05 -16.09 4.65
C ARG A 169 -4.32 -16.10 6.16
N LEU A 170 -5.01 -15.07 6.65
CA LEU A 170 -5.42 -15.01 8.05
C LEU A 170 -6.53 -16.01 8.35
N PHE A 171 -7.50 -16.18 7.46
CA PHE A 171 -8.53 -17.23 7.61
C PHE A 171 -7.89 -18.62 7.64
N ASP A 172 -6.97 -18.92 6.72
CA ASP A 172 -6.24 -20.19 6.67
C ASP A 172 -5.42 -20.44 7.96
N LEU A 173 -4.92 -19.38 8.59
CA LEU A 173 -4.17 -19.47 9.84
C LEU A 173 -5.07 -19.72 11.06
N MET A 174 -6.30 -19.20 11.04
CA MET A 174 -7.25 -19.27 12.16
C MET A 174 -8.06 -20.57 12.13
N ASP A 175 -8.29 -21.14 10.96
CA ASP A 175 -9.07 -22.37 10.75
C ASP A 175 -8.26 -23.36 9.86
N PRO A 176 -7.19 -23.97 10.40
CA PRO A 176 -6.44 -24.96 9.65
C PRO A 176 -7.30 -26.22 9.50
N LEU A 177 -7.78 -26.49 8.26
CA LEU A 177 -8.48 -27.71 7.86
C LEU A 177 -7.65 -28.97 8.13
#